data_47f4cece4266d73c8febb9ad8a7681c9
#
_entry.id   47f4cece4266d73c8febb9ad8a7681c9
#
_cell.length_a   1.000
_cell.length_b   1.000
_cell.length_c   1.000
_cell.angle_alpha   90.00
_cell.angle_beta   90.00
_cell.angle_gamma   90.00
#
_symmetry.space_group_name_H-M   'P 1'
#
loop_
_entity.id
_entity.type
_entity.pdbx_description
1 polymer ?
#
loop_
_entity_poly.entity_id
_entity_poly.type
_entity_poly.pdbx_seq_one_letter_code
_entity_poly.pdbx_strand_id
1 'polypeptide(L)'
;MKKVIFGISAFCLLAFTSCKDNAAKKIDEANVAAAAVRDANASKFPVLEFEEKEHDFGEIEKGTPVETVFKYKNTGDAPLVITNIKSSCGCTVPQDWSREPLAPGGEGKFTVKFNGSGANKVSKTITVTANTEKGSEIVKITAFVKAD
;
A
#
# COMPACT_ATOMS: atom_id res chain seq x y z
N MET A 1 84.89 -36.62 5.60
CA MET A 1 84.45 -37.03 6.93
C MET A 1 82.99 -36.64 7.06
N LYS A 2 82.11 -37.60 6.87
CA LYS A 2 81.09 -38.03 7.86
C LYS A 2 80.19 -36.85 8.32
N LYS A 3 78.91 -36.82 8.21
CA LYS A 3 77.88 -37.80 8.60
C LYS A 3 76.52 -37.48 7.96
N VAL A 4 75.83 -38.50 7.54
CA VAL A 4 74.44 -38.63 7.19
C VAL A 4 73.57 -38.40 8.43
N ILE A 5 72.51 -37.59 8.37
CA ILE A 5 71.35 -37.72 9.29
C ILE A 5 70.09 -37.60 8.48
N PHE A 6 69.36 -38.73 8.46
CA PHE A 6 67.99 -38.89 8.00
C PHE A 6 67.06 -38.01 8.84
N GLY A 7 66.25 -37.20 8.22
CA GLY A 7 65.11 -36.49 8.83
C GLY A 7 63.82 -36.86 8.15
N ILE A 8 63.02 -37.66 8.82
CA ILE A 8 61.74 -38.20 8.44
C ILE A 8 60.73 -37.04 8.22
N SER A 9 60.33 -36.86 6.98
CA SER A 9 59.24 -35.93 6.63
C SER A 9 57.89 -36.59 6.98
N ALA A 10 57.27 -36.18 8.07
CA ALA A 10 55.93 -36.53 8.43
C ALA A 10 54.94 -35.82 7.48
N PHE A 11 54.38 -36.56 6.56
CA PHE A 11 53.33 -36.14 5.63
C PHE A 11 51.99 -36.09 6.40
N CYS A 12 51.64 -34.89 6.94
CA CYS A 12 50.31 -34.66 7.52
C CYS A 12 49.28 -34.57 6.42
N LEU A 13 48.61 -35.66 6.14
CA LEU A 13 47.37 -35.71 5.38
C LEU A 13 46.26 -35.05 6.21
N LEU A 14 46.05 -33.77 6.02
CA LEU A 14 44.84 -33.09 6.47
C LEU A 14 43.69 -33.59 5.60
N ALA A 15 42.94 -34.54 6.13
CA ALA A 15 41.65 -34.93 5.63
C ALA A 15 40.68 -33.74 5.84
N PHE A 16 40.43 -32.99 4.77
CA PHE A 16 39.28 -32.08 4.75
C PHE A 16 38.03 -32.96 4.70
N THR A 17 37.46 -33.23 5.87
CA THR A 17 36.10 -33.70 5.96
C THR A 17 35.22 -32.53 5.54
N SER A 18 34.88 -32.47 4.24
CA SER A 18 33.85 -31.65 3.69
C SER A 18 32.53 -32.06 4.38
N CYS A 19 32.09 -31.27 5.32
CA CYS A 19 30.73 -31.33 5.84
C CYS A 19 29.80 -31.00 4.67
N LYS A 20 29.38 -32.02 3.92
CA LYS A 20 28.19 -31.97 3.09
C LYS A 20 27.00 -32.05 4.03
N ASP A 21 26.77 -31.02 4.80
CA ASP A 21 25.48 -30.82 5.41
C ASP A 21 24.48 -30.61 4.28
N ASN A 22 23.60 -31.59 4.13
CA ASN A 22 22.49 -31.52 3.20
C ASN A 22 21.58 -30.36 3.57
N ALA A 23 21.89 -29.16 3.09
CA ALA A 23 21.02 -28.00 3.21
C ALA A 23 19.62 -28.27 2.65
N ALA A 24 19.51 -29.22 1.73
CA ALA A 24 18.24 -29.69 1.17
C ALA A 24 17.34 -30.43 2.18
N LYS A 25 17.89 -30.98 3.29
CA LYS A 25 17.08 -31.69 4.31
C LYS A 25 16.49 -30.78 5.37
N LYS A 26 16.80 -29.49 5.37
CA LYS A 26 16.24 -28.47 6.30
C LYS A 26 15.09 -27.66 5.72
N ILE A 27 14.63 -27.99 4.53
CA ILE A 27 13.43 -27.37 3.97
C ILE A 27 12.24 -28.18 4.49
N ASP A 28 11.68 -27.72 5.61
CA ASP A 28 10.42 -28.26 6.13
C ASP A 28 9.33 -28.12 5.06
N GLU A 29 8.60 -29.19 4.78
CA GLU A 29 7.49 -29.19 3.83
C GLU A 29 6.46 -28.10 4.20
N ALA A 30 6.30 -27.83 5.51
CA ALA A 30 5.48 -26.73 6.01
C ALA A 30 5.98 -25.34 5.55
N ASN A 31 7.31 -25.15 5.47
CA ASN A 31 7.90 -23.89 4.99
C ASN A 31 7.77 -23.73 3.47
N VAL A 32 7.84 -24.83 2.73
CA VAL A 32 7.62 -24.82 1.26
C VAL A 32 6.14 -24.50 0.97
N ALA A 33 5.22 -25.14 1.68
CA ALA A 33 3.79 -24.84 1.55
C ALA A 33 3.46 -23.38 1.92
N ALA A 34 4.06 -22.88 3.01
CA ALA A 34 3.89 -21.49 3.43
C ALA A 34 4.52 -20.49 2.43
N ALA A 35 5.62 -20.84 1.78
CA ALA A 35 6.22 -20.04 0.71
C ALA A 35 5.33 -20.03 -0.54
N ALA A 36 4.81 -21.17 -0.97
CA ALA A 36 3.90 -21.27 -2.11
C ALA A 36 2.60 -20.47 -1.90
N VAL A 37 2.06 -20.47 -0.67
CA VAL A 37 0.89 -19.63 -0.32
C VAL A 37 1.24 -18.14 -0.36
N ARG A 38 2.44 -17.76 0.11
CA ARG A 38 2.91 -16.37 0.03
C ARG A 38 3.11 -15.93 -1.42
N ASP A 39 3.70 -16.76 -2.26
CA ASP A 39 3.93 -16.46 -3.68
C ASP A 39 2.60 -16.39 -4.45
N ALA A 40 1.65 -17.27 -4.15
CA ALA A 40 0.30 -17.22 -4.73
C ALA A 40 -0.47 -15.95 -4.32
N ASN A 41 -0.18 -15.40 -3.14
CA ASN A 41 -0.79 -14.15 -2.67
C ASN A 41 0.01 -12.90 -3.07
N ALA A 42 1.29 -13.03 -3.44
CA ALA A 42 2.14 -11.92 -3.86
C ALA A 42 1.67 -11.24 -5.16
N SER A 43 0.88 -11.95 -5.97
CA SER A 43 0.25 -11.43 -7.20
C SER A 43 -1.17 -10.89 -6.99
N LYS A 44 -1.70 -10.96 -5.75
CA LYS A 44 -3.03 -10.46 -5.43
C LYS A 44 -2.94 -9.07 -4.83
N PHE A 45 -3.50 -8.11 -5.52
CA PHE A 45 -3.57 -6.74 -5.06
C PHE A 45 -5.02 -6.34 -4.79
N PRO A 46 -5.24 -5.50 -3.77
CA PRO A 46 -6.51 -4.81 -3.65
C PRO A 46 -6.65 -3.77 -4.76
N VAL A 47 -7.86 -3.56 -5.20
CA VAL A 47 -8.20 -2.52 -6.18
C VAL A 47 -9.21 -1.58 -5.55
N LEU A 48 -8.85 -0.30 -5.49
CA LEU A 48 -9.72 0.77 -4.98
C LEU A 48 -10.49 1.38 -6.15
N GLU A 49 -11.77 1.12 -6.20
CA GLU A 49 -12.68 1.66 -7.21
C GLU A 49 -13.69 2.60 -6.56
N PHE A 50 -13.86 3.80 -7.11
CA PHE A 50 -14.84 4.78 -6.64
C PHE A 50 -16.08 4.74 -7.51
N GLU A 51 -17.27 4.86 -6.89
CA GLU A 51 -18.53 5.05 -7.62
C GLU A 51 -18.49 6.34 -8.42
N GLU A 52 -17.93 7.38 -7.83
CA GLU A 52 -17.76 8.71 -8.43
C GLU A 52 -16.38 9.26 -8.07
N LYS A 53 -15.62 9.76 -9.04
CA LYS A 53 -14.29 10.36 -8.80
C LYS A 53 -14.32 11.90 -8.77
N GLU A 54 -15.41 12.51 -9.16
CA GLU A 54 -15.58 13.96 -9.15
C GLU A 54 -17.00 14.32 -8.71
N HIS A 55 -17.09 15.22 -7.74
CA HIS A 55 -18.37 15.75 -7.24
C HIS A 55 -18.43 17.26 -7.45
N ASP A 56 -19.50 17.73 -8.08
CA ASP A 56 -19.74 19.16 -8.30
C ASP A 56 -20.85 19.67 -7.37
N PHE A 57 -20.50 20.59 -6.50
CA PHE A 57 -21.46 21.24 -5.59
C PHE A 57 -22.33 22.30 -6.31
N GLY A 58 -22.00 22.61 -7.57
CA GLY A 58 -22.65 23.72 -8.27
C GLY A 58 -22.32 25.08 -7.67
N GLU A 59 -23.29 25.98 -7.68
CA GLU A 59 -23.14 27.33 -7.08
C GLU A 59 -23.32 27.29 -5.56
N ILE A 60 -22.36 27.86 -4.84
CA ILE A 60 -22.39 28.00 -3.40
C ILE A 60 -22.05 29.44 -2.98
N GLU A 61 -22.59 29.89 -1.84
CA GLU A 61 -22.22 31.18 -1.26
C GLU A 61 -20.83 31.08 -0.61
N LYS A 62 -20.04 32.12 -0.73
CA LYS A 62 -18.70 32.21 -0.15
C LYS A 62 -18.74 31.99 1.37
N GLY A 63 -17.84 31.12 1.86
CA GLY A 63 -17.76 30.77 3.28
C GLY A 63 -18.85 29.83 3.77
N THR A 64 -19.76 29.37 2.91
CA THR A 64 -20.78 28.37 3.28
C THR A 64 -20.18 26.98 3.17
N PRO A 65 -20.07 26.20 4.28
CA PRO A 65 -19.57 24.83 4.24
C PRO A 65 -20.53 23.91 3.49
N VAL A 66 -19.96 23.08 2.64
CA VAL A 66 -20.66 22.00 1.93
C VAL A 66 -19.93 20.69 2.12
N GLU A 67 -20.64 19.56 2.01
CA GLU A 67 -20.06 18.24 2.18
C GLU A 67 -20.61 17.23 1.18
N THR A 68 -19.80 16.26 0.83
CA THR A 68 -20.20 15.11 0.01
C THR A 68 -19.56 13.84 0.53
N VAL A 69 -20.11 12.70 0.14
CA VAL A 69 -19.64 11.36 0.54
C VAL A 69 -19.13 10.64 -0.70
N PHE A 70 -17.86 10.32 -0.72
CA PHE A 70 -17.28 9.42 -1.71
C PHE A 70 -17.41 7.97 -1.24
N LYS A 71 -18.05 7.15 -2.06
CA LYS A 71 -18.15 5.72 -1.85
C LYS A 71 -17.15 4.99 -2.71
N TYR A 72 -16.61 3.91 -2.16
CA TYR A 72 -15.63 3.06 -2.84
C TYR A 72 -15.85 1.60 -2.54
N LYS A 73 -15.30 0.76 -3.40
CA LYS A 73 -15.35 -0.68 -3.31
C LYS A 73 -13.97 -1.28 -3.52
N ASN A 74 -13.67 -2.36 -2.81
CA ASN A 74 -12.53 -3.19 -3.12
C ASN A 74 -12.91 -4.20 -4.20
N THR A 75 -12.51 -3.96 -5.42
CA THR A 75 -12.76 -4.86 -6.56
C THR A 75 -11.58 -5.82 -6.84
N GLY A 76 -10.55 -5.78 -6.00
CA GLY A 76 -9.39 -6.67 -6.08
C GLY A 76 -9.56 -7.96 -5.26
N ASP A 77 -8.49 -8.76 -5.24
CA ASP A 77 -8.46 -10.09 -4.63
C ASP A 77 -7.77 -10.14 -3.25
N ALA A 78 -7.29 -8.99 -2.76
CA ALA A 78 -6.64 -8.86 -1.45
C ALA A 78 -7.34 -7.82 -0.59
N PRO A 79 -7.18 -7.85 0.76
CA PRO A 79 -7.75 -6.84 1.65
C PRO A 79 -7.21 -5.43 1.35
N LEU A 80 -8.10 -4.47 1.16
CA LEU A 80 -7.79 -3.07 0.93
C LEU A 80 -7.64 -2.33 2.25
N VAL A 81 -6.54 -1.61 2.43
CA VAL A 81 -6.30 -0.73 3.58
C VAL A 81 -6.05 0.69 3.09
N ILE A 82 -6.90 1.63 3.49
CA ILE A 82 -6.67 3.06 3.28
C ILE A 82 -5.79 3.57 4.42
N THR A 83 -4.57 3.97 4.10
CA THR A 83 -3.60 4.44 5.09
C THR A 83 -3.70 5.94 5.34
N ASN A 84 -4.10 6.71 4.32
CA ASN A 84 -4.24 8.16 4.45
C ASN A 84 -5.21 8.72 3.41
N ILE A 85 -5.94 9.77 3.80
CA ILE A 85 -6.72 10.60 2.88
C ILE A 85 -6.33 12.06 3.14
N LYS A 86 -5.82 12.73 2.11
CA LYS A 86 -5.30 14.10 2.21
C LYS A 86 -5.84 14.99 1.11
N SER A 87 -6.27 16.18 1.47
CA SER A 87 -6.63 17.23 0.52
C SER A 87 -5.44 18.08 0.11
N SER A 88 -5.52 18.68 -1.07
CA SER A 88 -4.55 19.65 -1.58
C SER A 88 -4.49 20.97 -0.80
N CYS A 89 -5.49 21.26 0.04
CA CYS A 89 -5.53 22.46 0.90
C CYS A 89 -6.21 22.16 2.23
N GLY A 90 -5.96 23.01 3.24
CA GLY A 90 -6.66 22.96 4.54
C GLY A 90 -8.13 23.41 4.49
N CYS A 91 -8.61 23.91 3.35
CA CYS A 91 -10.00 24.31 3.13
C CYS A 91 -10.95 23.13 2.85
N THR A 92 -10.40 21.95 2.65
CA THR A 92 -11.13 20.71 2.37
C THR A 92 -10.61 19.64 3.33
N VAL A 93 -11.49 19.06 4.12
CA VAL A 93 -11.13 18.10 5.17
C VAL A 93 -11.83 16.77 4.91
N PRO A 94 -11.06 15.72 4.60
CA PRO A 94 -11.59 14.35 4.57
C PRO A 94 -11.84 13.85 6.00
N GLN A 95 -12.94 13.13 6.21
CA GLN A 95 -13.38 12.63 7.52
C GLN A 95 -14.01 11.24 7.37
N ASP A 96 -14.17 10.56 8.51
CA ASP A 96 -15.01 9.37 8.67
C ASP A 96 -14.63 8.17 7.77
N TRP A 97 -13.33 7.96 7.50
CA TRP A 97 -12.91 6.73 6.81
C TRP A 97 -12.39 5.67 7.77
N SER A 98 -12.65 4.41 7.44
CA SER A 98 -12.08 3.29 8.18
C SER A 98 -10.63 3.01 7.76
N ARG A 99 -9.80 2.63 8.73
CA ARG A 99 -8.45 2.09 8.52
C ARG A 99 -8.41 0.57 8.62
N GLU A 100 -9.55 -0.04 8.93
CA GLU A 100 -9.69 -1.49 8.98
C GLU A 100 -9.57 -2.07 7.57
N PRO A 101 -8.96 -3.26 7.44
CA PRO A 101 -8.87 -3.96 6.17
C PRO A 101 -10.26 -4.26 5.60
N LEU A 102 -10.53 -3.79 4.39
CA LEU A 102 -11.76 -4.03 3.66
C LEU A 102 -11.58 -5.26 2.78
N ALA A 103 -12.35 -6.31 3.05
CA ALA A 103 -12.29 -7.56 2.29
C ALA A 103 -12.59 -7.36 0.79
N PRO A 104 -12.16 -8.28 -0.10
CA PRO A 104 -12.59 -8.30 -1.49
C PRO A 104 -14.11 -8.22 -1.63
N GLY A 105 -14.59 -7.35 -2.52
CA GLY A 105 -16.02 -7.06 -2.70
C GLY A 105 -16.65 -6.14 -1.65
N GLY A 106 -15.91 -5.81 -0.57
CA GLY A 106 -16.39 -4.89 0.46
C GLY A 106 -16.50 -3.45 -0.02
N GLU A 107 -17.39 -2.69 0.63
CA GLU A 107 -17.67 -1.29 0.32
C GLU A 107 -17.32 -0.40 1.51
N GLY A 108 -16.88 0.80 1.22
CA GLY A 108 -16.54 1.81 2.20
C GLY A 108 -16.90 3.21 1.72
N LYS A 109 -16.76 4.18 2.62
CA LYS A 109 -17.05 5.59 2.32
C LYS A 109 -16.17 6.49 3.15
N PHE A 110 -16.01 7.73 2.70
CA PHE A 110 -15.51 8.84 3.49
C PHE A 110 -16.22 10.14 3.11
N THR A 111 -16.31 11.05 4.06
CA THR A 111 -16.91 12.35 3.87
C THR A 111 -15.84 13.38 3.53
N VAL A 112 -16.12 14.28 2.61
CA VAL A 112 -15.28 15.43 2.27
C VAL A 112 -16.06 16.70 2.58
N LYS A 113 -15.52 17.51 3.48
CA LYS A 113 -16.09 18.79 3.86
C LYS A 113 -15.26 19.93 3.28
N PHE A 114 -15.90 20.81 2.51
CA PHE A 114 -15.31 22.02 1.94
C PHE A 114 -15.90 23.24 2.63
N ASN A 115 -15.06 24.19 3.04
CA ASN A 115 -15.48 25.37 3.81
C ASN A 115 -16.01 26.53 2.94
N GLY A 116 -16.19 26.35 1.64
CA GLY A 116 -16.71 27.37 0.74
C GLY A 116 -15.73 28.52 0.44
N SER A 117 -14.41 28.30 0.68
CA SER A 117 -13.42 29.35 0.42
C SER A 117 -13.01 29.42 -1.06
N GLY A 118 -12.69 30.63 -1.51
CA GLY A 118 -12.31 30.93 -2.88
C GLY A 118 -13.27 31.87 -3.57
N ALA A 119 -13.21 31.96 -4.89
CA ALA A 119 -14.12 32.75 -5.72
C ALA A 119 -14.20 32.11 -7.13
N ASN A 120 -15.32 32.25 -7.79
CA ASN A 120 -15.60 31.67 -9.09
C ASN A 120 -15.45 30.13 -9.07
N LYS A 121 -15.02 29.53 -10.18
CA LYS A 121 -14.83 28.09 -10.27
C LYS A 121 -13.62 27.64 -9.44
N VAL A 122 -13.88 26.85 -8.42
CA VAL A 122 -12.85 26.21 -7.57
C VAL A 122 -12.82 24.72 -7.81
N SER A 123 -11.64 24.13 -7.73
CA SER A 123 -11.42 22.69 -7.82
C SER A 123 -10.44 22.26 -6.73
N LYS A 124 -10.76 21.21 -6.00
CA LYS A 124 -9.93 20.66 -4.93
C LYS A 124 -9.70 19.18 -5.16
N THR A 125 -8.46 18.77 -4.99
CA THR A 125 -8.03 17.40 -5.19
C THR A 125 -7.86 16.72 -3.84
N ILE A 126 -8.36 15.51 -3.71
CA ILE A 126 -8.22 14.66 -2.54
C ILE A 126 -7.46 13.41 -2.97
N THR A 127 -6.31 13.16 -2.35
CA THR A 127 -5.49 11.98 -2.58
C THR A 127 -5.80 10.93 -1.51
N VAL A 128 -6.17 9.75 -1.97
CA VAL A 128 -6.44 8.57 -1.14
C VAL A 128 -5.28 7.60 -1.30
N THR A 129 -4.52 7.39 -0.24
CA THR A 129 -3.38 6.47 -0.21
C THR A 129 -3.82 5.13 0.34
N ALA A 130 -3.52 4.05 -0.38
CA ALA A 130 -3.91 2.70 -0.01
C ALA A 130 -2.84 1.69 -0.43
N ASN A 131 -2.96 0.46 0.06
CA ASN A 131 -2.05 -0.66 -0.26
C ASN A 131 -2.31 -1.28 -1.64
N THR A 132 -2.84 -0.53 -2.57
CA THR A 132 -3.02 -0.94 -3.98
C THR A 132 -1.69 -0.93 -4.72
N GLU A 133 -1.60 -1.63 -5.85
CA GLU A 133 -0.41 -1.62 -6.71
C GLU A 133 0.00 -0.18 -7.11
N LYS A 134 -0.99 0.67 -7.39
CA LYS A 134 -0.79 2.08 -7.73
C LYS A 134 -0.42 2.97 -6.55
N GLY A 135 -0.66 2.51 -5.32
CA GLY A 135 -0.35 3.21 -4.07
C GLY A 135 -1.29 4.36 -3.72
N SER A 136 -1.92 5.01 -4.69
CA SER A 136 -2.87 6.11 -4.44
C SER A 136 -3.85 6.32 -5.58
N GLU A 137 -5.04 6.82 -5.22
CA GLU A 137 -6.07 7.27 -6.14
C GLU A 137 -6.46 8.72 -5.83
N ILE A 138 -7.04 9.39 -6.82
CA ILE A 138 -7.44 10.79 -6.72
C ILE A 138 -8.93 10.92 -6.97
N VAL A 139 -9.59 11.66 -6.07
CA VAL A 139 -10.94 12.17 -6.28
C VAL A 139 -10.92 13.70 -6.22
N LYS A 140 -11.94 14.33 -6.78
CA LYS A 140 -12.00 15.77 -6.94
C LYS A 140 -13.37 16.30 -6.49
N ILE A 141 -13.38 17.50 -5.94
CA ILE A 141 -14.59 18.29 -5.78
C ILE A 141 -14.46 19.58 -6.58
N THR A 142 -15.58 20.03 -7.13
CA THR A 142 -15.70 21.33 -7.80
C THR A 142 -16.86 22.12 -7.21
N ALA A 143 -16.76 23.42 -7.27
CA ALA A 143 -17.84 24.35 -6.92
C ALA A 143 -17.65 25.67 -7.65
N PHE A 144 -18.74 26.41 -7.85
CA PHE A 144 -18.70 27.81 -8.22
C PHE A 144 -19.04 28.66 -7.01
N VAL A 145 -18.02 29.31 -6.44
CA VAL A 145 -18.16 30.16 -5.26
C VAL A 145 -18.55 31.56 -5.71
N LYS A 146 -19.75 32.02 -5.34
CA LYS A 146 -20.22 33.37 -5.65
C LYS A 146 -19.31 34.41 -5.01
N ALA A 147 -19.03 35.49 -5.76
CA ALA A 147 -18.42 36.67 -5.19
C ALA A 147 -19.48 37.42 -4.33
N ASP A 148 -19.02 38.03 -3.26
CA ASP A 148 -19.84 38.97 -2.47
C ASP A 148 -20.26 40.17 -3.30
#